data_db8f86d609f89de1cda59c1c414c7cd3
#
_entry.id   db8f86d609f89de1cda59c1c414c7cd3
#
_cell.length_a   1.000
_cell.length_b   1.000
_cell.length_c   1.000
_cell.angle_alpha   90.00
_cell.angle_beta   90.00
_cell.angle_gamma   90.00
#
_symmetry.space_group_name_H-M   'P 1'
#
loop_
_entity.id
_entity.type
_entity.pdbx_description
1 polymer ?
#
loop_
_entity_poly.entity_id
_entity_poly.type
_entity_poly.pdbx_seq_one_letter_code
_entity_poly.pdbx_strand_id
1 'polypeptide(L)' 'MIYKVYYQETKESNPKREQTHSLYVDVDDVVTARHIVEENTPYNIEYIQELTGNHLEYEKEQADFHIAEF' A
#
# COMPACT_ATOMS: atom_id res chain seq x y z
N MET A 1 5.47 11.69 2.93
CA MET A 1 6.18 10.65 2.17
C MET A 1 5.16 9.66 1.60
N ILE A 2 5.45 9.13 0.43
CA ILE A 2 4.54 8.20 -0.22
C ILE A 2 4.99 6.78 0.09
N TYR A 3 4.04 5.95 0.55
CA TYR A 3 4.29 4.53 0.81
C TYR A 3 3.38 3.69 -0.07
N LYS A 4 3.95 2.63 -0.63
CA LYS A 4 3.17 1.64 -1.38
C LYS A 4 2.91 0.47 -0.45
N VAL A 5 1.64 0.19 -0.21
CA VAL A 5 1.23 -0.88 0.71
C VAL A 5 0.74 -2.06 -0.11
N TYR A 6 1.42 -3.19 0.03
CA TYR A 6 1.00 -4.45 -0.59
C TYR A 6 0.11 -5.20 0.38
N TYR A 7 -1.05 -5.61 -0.07
CA TYR A 7 -2.04 -6.21 0.81
C TYR A 7 -2.89 -7.26 0.08
N GLN A 8 -3.58 -8.05 0.86
CA GLN A 8 -4.62 -8.94 0.37
C GLN A 8 -5.94 -8.56 1.00
N GLU A 9 -7.01 -8.70 0.25
CA GLU A 9 -8.32 -8.25 0.70
C GLU A 9 -8.92 -9.13 1.78
N THR A 10 -8.44 -10.38 1.90
CA THR A 10 -8.95 -11.29 2.90
C THR A 10 -7.81 -11.84 3.74
N LYS A 11 -8.14 -12.29 4.96
CA LYS A 11 -7.18 -12.93 5.85
C LYS A 11 -7.26 -14.44 5.81
N GLU A 12 -7.69 -14.98 4.69
CA GLU A 12 -7.79 -16.42 4.52
C GLU A 12 -6.43 -17.09 4.54
N SER A 13 -6.42 -18.37 4.95
CA SER A 13 -5.19 -19.09 5.21
C SER A 13 -4.38 -19.47 3.97
N ASN A 14 -4.96 -19.35 2.79
CA ASN A 14 -4.27 -19.71 1.55
C ASN A 14 -4.29 -18.54 0.55
N PRO A 15 -3.56 -17.45 0.84
CA PRO A 15 -3.51 -16.34 -0.08
C PRO A 15 -2.72 -16.72 -1.34
N LYS A 16 -3.25 -16.35 -2.49
CA LYS A 16 -2.57 -16.58 -3.76
C LYS A 16 -1.87 -15.30 -4.17
N ARG A 17 -0.69 -15.43 -4.77
CA ARG A 17 0.09 -14.25 -5.17
C ARG A 17 -0.66 -13.34 -6.13
N GLU A 18 -1.44 -13.92 -7.04
CA GLU A 18 -2.21 -13.14 -8.00
C GLU A 18 -3.32 -12.33 -7.34
N GLN A 19 -3.56 -12.53 -6.06
CA GLN A 19 -4.56 -11.77 -5.31
C GLN A 19 -3.94 -10.63 -4.52
N THR A 20 -2.64 -10.43 -4.63
CA THR A 20 -1.97 -9.33 -3.96
C THR A 20 -2.26 -8.02 -4.69
N HIS A 21 -2.73 -7.05 -3.94
CA HIS A 21 -3.04 -5.72 -4.44
C HIS A 21 -2.11 -4.69 -3.82
N SER A 22 -2.15 -3.48 -4.33
CA SER A 22 -1.37 -2.40 -3.75
C SER A 22 -2.18 -1.12 -3.70
N LEU A 23 -1.84 -0.27 -2.72
CA LEU A 23 -2.39 1.08 -2.63
C LEU A 23 -1.28 2.02 -2.18
N TYR A 24 -1.53 3.32 -2.31
CA TYR A 24 -0.55 4.35 -1.97
C TYR A 24 -1.12 5.24 -0.89
N VAL A 25 -0.29 5.58 0.09
CA VAL A 25 -0.68 6.52 1.15
C VAL A 25 0.41 7.57 1.31
N ASP A 26 0.00 8.78 1.63
CA ASP A 26 0.91 9.90 1.87
C ASP A 26 0.90 10.22 3.36
N VAL A 27 1.91 9.74 4.07
CA VAL A 27 2.03 9.91 5.52
C VAL A 27 3.48 10.13 5.89
N ASP A 28 3.73 10.43 7.16
CA ASP A 28 5.07 10.81 7.61
C ASP A 28 6.02 9.63 7.82
N ASP A 29 5.49 8.44 8.14
CA ASP A 29 6.34 7.28 8.39
C ASP A 29 5.58 5.97 8.13
N VAL A 30 6.36 4.88 8.15
CA VAL A 30 5.81 3.56 7.83
C VAL A 30 4.82 3.07 8.89
N VAL A 31 5.04 3.44 10.15
CA VAL A 31 4.14 3.02 11.23
C VAL A 31 2.77 3.66 11.03
N THR A 32 2.75 4.94 10.66
CA THR A 32 1.50 5.64 10.37
C THR A 32 0.81 5.03 9.15
N ALA A 33 1.58 4.68 8.11
CA ALA A 33 1.02 4.05 6.92
C ALA A 33 0.30 2.75 7.28
N ARG A 34 0.96 1.90 8.06
CA ARG A 34 0.37 0.64 8.51
C ARG A 34 -0.88 0.89 9.35
N HIS A 35 -0.79 1.81 10.29
CA HIS A 35 -1.89 2.12 11.20
C HIS A 35 -3.13 2.58 10.45
N ILE A 36 -2.95 3.50 9.50
CA ILE A 36 -4.08 4.02 8.72
C ILE A 36 -4.77 2.91 7.95
N VAL A 37 -4.00 2.05 7.31
CA VAL A 37 -4.59 0.96 6.54
C VAL A 37 -5.30 -0.04 7.45
N GLU A 38 -4.67 -0.41 8.56
CA GLU A 38 -5.27 -1.37 9.49
C GLU A 38 -6.54 -0.84 10.15
N GLU A 39 -6.59 0.46 10.43
CA GLU A 39 -7.76 1.07 11.08
C GLU A 39 -8.93 1.24 10.13
N ASN A 40 -8.68 1.45 8.86
CA ASN A 40 -9.71 1.81 7.90
C ASN A 40 -10.10 0.70 6.95
N THR A 41 -9.38 -0.42 6.95
CA THR A 41 -9.66 -1.53 6.05
C THR A 41 -9.51 -2.86 6.77
N PRO A 42 -10.16 -3.93 6.28
CA PRO A 42 -9.94 -5.28 6.79
C PRO A 42 -8.76 -5.98 6.10
N TYR A 43 -7.96 -5.23 5.37
CA TYR A 43 -6.91 -5.82 4.54
C TYR A 43 -5.79 -6.42 5.36
N ASN A 44 -5.19 -7.48 4.81
CA ASN A 44 -4.03 -8.13 5.38
C ASN A 44 -2.78 -7.56 4.71
N ILE A 45 -2.04 -6.74 5.42
CA ILE A 45 -0.84 -6.09 4.88
C ILE A 45 0.29 -7.10 4.78
N GLU A 46 0.86 -7.24 3.60
CA GLU A 46 2.00 -8.11 3.37
C GLU A 46 3.32 -7.36 3.49
N TYR A 47 3.37 -6.15 2.96
CA TYR A 47 4.62 -5.40 2.89
C TYR A 47 4.32 -3.93 2.60
N ILE A 48 5.15 -3.04 3.15
CA ILE A 48 5.04 -1.60 2.90
C ILE A 48 6.39 -1.12 2.40
N GLN A 49 6.38 -0.45 1.26
CA GLN A 49 7.60 0.08 0.63
C GLN A 49 7.54 1.60 0.60
N GLU A 50 8.61 2.25 1.09
CA GLU A 50 8.74 3.69 0.95
C GLU A 50 9.13 4.03 -0.47
N LEU A 51 8.42 4.95 -1.10
CA LEU A 51 8.71 5.39 -2.46
C LEU A 51 9.48 6.69 -2.42
N THR A 52 10.70 6.68 -2.97
CA THR A 52 11.56 7.87 -3.01
C THR A 52 12.26 7.95 -4.35
N GLY A 53 12.71 9.16 -4.71
CA GLY A 53 13.53 9.39 -5.88
C GLY A 53 12.90 8.84 -7.17
N ASN A 54 13.69 8.09 -7.92
CA ASN A 54 13.25 7.55 -9.20
C ASN A 54 12.12 6.54 -9.08
N HIS A 55 12.06 5.81 -7.98
CA HIS A 55 10.96 4.87 -7.74
C HIS A 55 9.63 5.60 -7.65
N LEU A 56 9.60 6.71 -6.91
CA LEU A 56 8.39 7.51 -6.80
C LEU A 56 7.98 8.09 -8.14
N GLU A 57 8.94 8.61 -8.90
CA GLU A 57 8.67 9.16 -10.22
C GLU A 57 8.09 8.09 -11.15
N TYR A 58 8.67 6.90 -11.12
CA TYR A 58 8.19 5.79 -11.94
C TYR A 58 6.75 5.42 -11.61
N GLU A 59 6.46 5.30 -10.31
CA GLU A 59 5.11 4.92 -9.87
C GLU A 59 4.07 6.00 -10.21
N LYS A 60 4.46 7.27 -10.14
CA LYS A 60 3.56 8.38 -10.48
C LYS A 60 3.15 8.39 -11.95
N GLU A 61 3.96 7.79 -12.80
CA GLU A 61 3.66 7.71 -14.23
C GLU A 61 2.67 6.60 -14.57
N GLN A 62 2.39 5.71 -13.61
CA GLN A 62 1.44 4.63 -13.85
C GLN A 62 0.03 5.16 -13.88
N ALA A 63 -0.79 4.62 -14.79
CA ALA A 63 -2.18 5.07 -14.95
C ALA A 63 -3.00 4.83 -13.69
N ASP A 64 -2.64 3.83 -12.91
CA ASP A 64 -3.39 3.46 -11.70
C ASP A 64 -2.97 4.23 -10.46
N PHE A 65 -1.95 5.08 -10.56
CA PHE A 65 -1.43 5.76 -9.39
C PHE A 65 -2.44 6.78 -8.86
N HIS A 66 -2.81 6.61 -7.61
CA HIS A 66 -3.53 7.64 -6.86
C HIS A 66 -3.37 7.36 -5.37
N ILE A 67 -3.43 8.42 -4.58
CA ILE A 67 -3.27 8.30 -3.13
C ILE A 67 -4.61 7.89 -2.52
N ALA A 68 -4.59 6.84 -1.72
CA ALA A 68 -5.78 6.40 -1.02
C ALA A 68 -6.13 7.37 0.10
N GLU A 69 -7.38 7.72 0.21
CA GLU A 69 -7.88 8.60 1.26
C GLU A 69 -8.83 7.82 2.17
N PHE A 70 -8.54 7.86 3.44
CA PHE A 70 -9.34 7.15 4.44
C PHE A 70 -10.00 8.11 5.41
#